data_7605a7b837be045cf13ce7c08b80e1cd
#
_entry.id   7605a7b837be045cf13ce7c08b80e1cd
#
_cell.length_a   1.000
_cell.length_b   1.000
_cell.length_c   1.000
_cell.angle_alpha   90.00
_cell.angle_beta   90.00
_cell.angle_gamma   90.00
#
_symmetry.space_group_name_H-M   'P 1'
#
loop_
_entity.id
_entity.type
_entity.pdbx_description
1 polymer ?
#
loop_
_entity_poly.entity_id
_entity_poly.type
_entity_poly.pdbx_seq_one_letter_code
_entity_poly.pdbx_strand_id
1 'polypeptide(L)'
;SKLENVILVADRGYENYNIFAHAIEKGWKFAIRVKDKNSNGIASGLNLPPNDEFDIDITQIFSRKNTKTTKNAGYKWMPVNQVFDYLPRKSDKTYELSFRIIRFPIGSNSYEIIITNLDRNIFDVKKIKEIYHLRWGIETSFRELKYAIGLTSFHARKPDFIKQEIYARLLLYNYCELITTHVIK
;
A
#
# COMPACT_ATOMS: atom_id res chain seq x y z
N SER A 1 3.09 -22.29 -1.20
CA SER A 1 1.83 -22.08 -0.46
C SER A 1 1.21 -20.77 -0.94
N LYS A 2 -0.05 -20.80 -1.38
CA LYS A 2 -0.80 -19.55 -1.58
C LYS A 2 -0.98 -18.92 -0.20
N LEU A 3 -0.50 -17.70 -0.03
CA LEU A 3 -0.79 -16.91 1.17
C LEU A 3 -2.30 -16.59 1.14
N GLU A 4 -3.06 -17.23 1.99
CA GLU A 4 -4.48 -16.96 2.19
C GLU A 4 -4.64 -15.88 3.28
N ASN A 5 -5.67 -15.04 3.14
CA ASN A 5 -6.00 -13.98 4.11
C ASN A 5 -4.90 -12.92 4.35
N VAL A 6 -4.26 -12.47 3.27
CA VAL A 6 -3.25 -11.40 3.33
C VAL A 6 -3.93 -10.03 3.34
N ILE A 7 -3.49 -9.16 4.26
CA ILE A 7 -3.74 -7.73 4.20
C ILE A 7 -2.40 -7.02 3.94
N LEU A 8 -2.26 -6.40 2.79
CA LEU A 8 -1.12 -5.58 2.43
C LEU A 8 -1.27 -4.18 3.05
N VAL A 9 -0.40 -3.84 3.99
CA VAL A 9 -0.38 -2.50 4.59
C VAL A 9 0.86 -1.75 4.09
N ALA A 10 0.66 -0.58 3.47
CA ALA A 10 1.76 0.17 2.89
C ALA A 10 1.58 1.69 3.04
N ASP A 11 2.71 2.41 2.98
CA ASP A 11 2.71 3.86 3.04
C ASP A 11 2.47 4.52 1.67
N ARG A 12 2.47 5.86 1.65
CA ARG A 12 2.24 6.67 0.44
C ARG A 12 3.29 6.49 -0.67
N GLY A 13 4.41 5.84 -0.41
CA GLY A 13 5.39 5.47 -1.43
C GLY A 13 4.86 4.40 -2.39
N TYR A 14 3.85 3.66 -1.97
CA TYR A 14 3.17 2.61 -2.74
C TYR A 14 1.85 3.09 -3.35
N GLU A 15 1.58 4.39 -3.37
CA GLU A 15 0.41 5.02 -3.98
C GLU A 15 0.41 4.86 -5.50
N ASN A 16 -0.15 3.73 -5.98
CA ASN A 16 -0.16 3.39 -7.40
C ASN A 16 -1.35 2.49 -7.73
N TYR A 17 -2.12 2.85 -8.75
CA TYR A 17 -3.26 2.05 -9.23
C TYR A 17 -2.87 0.64 -9.69
N ASN A 18 -1.66 0.45 -10.24
CA ASN A 18 -1.18 -0.87 -10.62
C ASN A 18 -1.02 -1.80 -9.41
N ILE A 19 -0.55 -1.27 -8.28
CA ILE A 19 -0.42 -2.03 -7.03
C ILE A 19 -1.80 -2.43 -6.50
N PHE A 20 -2.78 -1.53 -6.54
CA PHE A 20 -4.14 -1.83 -6.11
C PHE A 20 -4.77 -2.92 -6.99
N ALA A 21 -4.60 -2.81 -8.32
CA ALA A 21 -5.05 -3.81 -9.26
C ALA A 21 -4.40 -5.18 -8.99
N HIS A 22 -3.08 -5.23 -8.79
CA HIS A 22 -2.39 -6.47 -8.45
C HIS A 22 -2.89 -7.11 -7.16
N ALA A 23 -3.17 -6.32 -6.13
CA ALA A 23 -3.73 -6.84 -4.88
C ALA A 23 -5.12 -7.45 -5.10
N ILE A 24 -5.98 -6.78 -5.85
CA ILE A 24 -7.34 -7.24 -6.15
C ILE A 24 -7.31 -8.52 -6.98
N GLU A 25 -6.53 -8.57 -8.05
CA GLU A 25 -6.41 -9.73 -8.93
C GLU A 25 -5.81 -10.97 -8.23
N LYS A 26 -4.98 -10.75 -7.21
CA LYS A 26 -4.47 -11.82 -6.34
C LYS A 26 -5.43 -12.22 -5.22
N GLY A 27 -6.58 -11.58 -5.10
CA GLY A 27 -7.50 -11.78 -3.99
C GLY A 27 -6.99 -11.29 -2.63
N TRP A 28 -5.97 -10.44 -2.63
CA TRP A 28 -5.42 -9.86 -1.40
C TRP A 28 -6.25 -8.66 -0.94
N LYS A 29 -6.30 -8.48 0.36
CA LYS A 29 -6.80 -7.25 0.96
C LYS A 29 -5.66 -6.26 1.10
N PHE A 30 -5.98 -4.96 1.09
CA PHE A 30 -4.97 -3.93 1.27
C PHE A 30 -5.49 -2.72 2.04
N ALA A 31 -4.59 -2.00 2.69
CA ALA A 31 -4.80 -0.69 3.27
C ALA A 31 -3.55 0.15 2.99
N ILE A 32 -3.64 1.06 2.01
CA ILE A 32 -2.51 1.84 1.53
C ILE A 32 -2.78 3.32 1.77
N ARG A 33 -1.87 3.97 2.51
CA ARG A 33 -1.92 5.42 2.69
C ARG A 33 -1.60 6.11 1.36
N VAL A 34 -2.35 7.16 1.06
CA VAL A 34 -2.12 8.00 -0.11
C VAL A 34 -1.96 9.46 0.33
N LYS A 35 -1.47 10.31 -0.57
CA LYS A 35 -1.37 11.75 -0.32
C LYS A 35 -2.75 12.35 -0.14
N ASP A 36 -2.83 13.42 0.67
CA ASP A 36 -4.09 14.12 0.91
C ASP A 36 -4.68 14.72 -0.36
N LYS A 37 -5.99 14.94 -0.37
CA LYS A 37 -6.76 15.47 -1.51
C LYS A 37 -6.20 16.80 -2.05
N ASN A 38 -5.54 17.58 -1.19
CA ASN A 38 -4.90 18.85 -1.54
C ASN A 38 -3.44 18.70 -2.02
N SER A 39 -2.93 17.48 -2.14
CA SER A 39 -1.56 17.17 -2.57
C SER A 39 -1.59 16.50 -3.94
N ASN A 40 -0.50 16.60 -4.71
CA ASN A 40 -0.40 15.91 -5.99
C ASN A 40 -0.29 14.39 -5.81
N GLY A 41 -1.41 13.69 -5.89
CA GLY A 41 -1.53 12.24 -5.69
C GLY A 41 -2.81 11.66 -6.29
N ILE A 42 -3.13 10.41 -5.95
CA ILE A 42 -4.34 9.73 -6.44
C ILE A 42 -5.60 10.45 -5.98
N ALA A 43 -5.64 10.83 -4.70
CA ALA A 43 -6.82 11.46 -4.10
C ALA A 43 -7.20 12.79 -4.77
N SER A 44 -6.22 13.61 -5.14
CA SER A 44 -6.49 14.89 -5.83
C SER A 44 -7.10 14.74 -7.22
N GLY A 45 -6.98 13.56 -7.82
CA GLY A 45 -7.57 13.26 -9.14
C GLY A 45 -8.90 12.54 -9.08
N LEU A 46 -9.52 12.43 -7.89
CA LEU A 46 -10.82 11.81 -7.67
C LEU A 46 -11.88 12.87 -7.34
N ASN A 47 -13.12 12.56 -7.69
CA ASN A 47 -14.25 13.40 -7.27
C ASN A 47 -14.63 13.04 -5.82
N LEU A 48 -14.00 13.72 -4.87
CA LEU A 48 -14.17 13.48 -3.43
C LEU A 48 -15.12 14.49 -2.79
N PRO A 49 -15.80 14.12 -1.70
CA PRO A 49 -16.60 15.05 -0.92
C PRO A 49 -15.78 16.26 -0.45
N PRO A 50 -16.40 17.43 -0.32
CA PRO A 50 -15.75 18.62 0.22
C PRO A 50 -15.40 18.48 1.70
N ASN A 51 -16.08 17.58 2.41
CA ASN A 51 -15.94 17.34 3.84
C ASN A 51 -14.50 16.97 4.21
N ASP A 52 -14.15 17.28 5.44
CA ASP A 52 -12.84 16.94 5.98
C ASP A 52 -12.70 15.46 6.29
N GLU A 53 -13.79 14.82 6.66
CA GLU A 53 -13.84 13.37 6.91
C GLU A 53 -14.83 12.72 5.96
N PHE A 54 -14.46 11.58 5.41
CA PHE A 54 -15.34 10.77 4.57
C PHE A 54 -14.88 9.30 4.53
N ASP A 55 -15.83 8.46 4.17
CA ASP A 55 -15.66 7.04 3.97
C ASP A 55 -16.59 6.61 2.84
N ILE A 56 -16.06 6.51 1.63
CA ILE A 56 -16.83 6.28 0.41
C ILE A 56 -16.22 5.19 -0.45
N ASP A 57 -17.03 4.57 -1.28
CA ASP A 57 -16.61 3.64 -2.31
C ASP A 57 -16.50 4.38 -3.64
N ILE A 58 -15.45 4.09 -4.38
CA ILE A 58 -15.17 4.66 -5.70
C ILE A 58 -14.95 3.54 -6.69
N THR A 59 -15.57 3.64 -7.84
CA THR A 59 -15.27 2.82 -9.01
C THR A 59 -14.68 3.72 -10.09
N GLN A 60 -13.46 3.39 -10.52
CA GLN A 60 -12.74 4.10 -11.56
C GLN A 60 -12.51 3.20 -12.76
N ILE A 61 -12.94 3.63 -13.94
CA ILE A 61 -12.70 2.92 -15.19
C ILE A 61 -11.47 3.54 -15.88
N PHE A 62 -10.47 2.71 -16.17
CA PHE A 62 -9.25 3.11 -16.87
C PHE A 62 -9.30 2.77 -18.34
N SER A 63 -8.72 3.62 -19.18
CA SER A 63 -8.57 3.41 -20.62
C SER A 63 -7.23 3.93 -21.13
N ARG A 64 -6.65 3.25 -22.11
CA ARG A 64 -5.49 3.76 -22.87
C ARG A 64 -5.90 4.79 -23.92
N LYS A 65 -7.19 4.84 -24.29
CA LYS A 65 -7.72 5.82 -25.23
C LYS A 65 -7.99 7.14 -24.51
N ASN A 66 -7.55 8.24 -25.13
CA ASN A 66 -7.80 9.61 -24.68
C ASN A 66 -8.67 10.33 -25.72
N THR A 67 -9.84 9.81 -25.98
CA THR A 67 -10.79 10.36 -26.94
C THR A 67 -11.86 11.19 -26.23
N LYS A 68 -12.58 12.02 -27.00
CA LYS A 68 -13.72 12.78 -26.48
C LYS A 68 -14.78 11.85 -25.85
N THR A 69 -15.00 10.69 -26.47
CA THR A 69 -15.94 9.67 -25.98
C THR A 69 -15.54 9.12 -24.62
N THR A 70 -14.27 8.72 -24.43
CA THR A 70 -13.79 8.18 -23.14
C THR A 70 -13.78 9.23 -22.04
N LYS A 71 -13.48 10.49 -22.39
CA LYS A 71 -13.57 11.62 -21.43
C LYS A 71 -15.01 11.89 -20.99
N ASN A 72 -15.94 11.92 -21.93
CA ASN A 72 -17.37 12.14 -21.63
C ASN A 72 -17.96 10.99 -20.80
N ALA A 73 -17.44 9.76 -20.98
CA ALA A 73 -17.83 8.61 -20.18
C ALA A 73 -17.16 8.58 -18.78
N GLY A 74 -16.36 9.59 -18.43
CA GLY A 74 -15.68 9.66 -17.13
C GLY A 74 -14.52 8.71 -16.95
N TYR A 75 -13.99 8.14 -18.06
CA TYR A 75 -12.86 7.21 -17.96
C TYR A 75 -11.56 7.94 -17.62
N LYS A 76 -10.80 7.36 -16.72
CA LYS A 76 -9.46 7.85 -16.40
C LYS A 76 -8.46 7.39 -17.45
N TRP A 77 -7.87 8.35 -18.12
CA TRP A 77 -6.82 8.05 -19.08
C TRP A 77 -5.55 7.54 -18.40
N MET A 78 -5.03 6.42 -18.92
CA MET A 78 -3.77 5.82 -18.51
C MET A 78 -2.74 6.00 -19.61
N PRO A 79 -1.78 6.95 -19.48
CA PRO A 79 -0.75 7.19 -20.50
C PRO A 79 0.07 5.93 -20.80
N VAL A 80 0.56 5.84 -22.04
CA VAL A 80 1.31 4.64 -22.51
C VAL A 80 2.61 4.40 -21.73
N ASN A 81 3.24 5.46 -21.24
CA ASN A 81 4.44 5.40 -20.42
C ASN A 81 4.17 5.02 -18.96
N GLN A 82 2.92 5.09 -18.50
CA GLN A 82 2.53 4.65 -17.17
C GLN A 82 2.33 3.15 -17.14
N VAL A 83 3.04 2.48 -16.24
CA VAL A 83 2.90 1.03 -16.03
C VAL A 83 1.52 0.72 -15.47
N PHE A 84 0.79 -0.16 -16.15
CA PHE A 84 -0.45 -0.74 -15.68
C PHE A 84 -0.65 -2.09 -16.40
N ASP A 85 -0.40 -3.17 -15.67
CA ASP A 85 -0.20 -4.51 -16.27
C ASP A 85 -1.49 -5.13 -16.80
N TYR A 86 -2.65 -4.72 -16.26
CA TYR A 86 -3.96 -5.23 -16.67
C TYR A 86 -4.57 -4.49 -17.86
N LEU A 87 -3.87 -3.49 -18.39
CA LEU A 87 -4.33 -2.73 -19.54
C LEU A 87 -3.18 -2.56 -20.55
N PRO A 88 -3.05 -3.46 -21.55
CA PRO A 88 -1.98 -3.43 -22.54
C PRO A 88 -1.86 -2.08 -23.24
N ARG A 89 -0.66 -1.68 -23.63
CA ARG A 89 -0.32 -0.33 -24.13
C ARG A 89 -1.15 0.15 -25.32
N LYS A 90 -1.54 -0.75 -26.22
CA LYS A 90 -2.33 -0.43 -27.43
C LYS A 90 -3.73 -1.04 -27.40
N SER A 91 -4.24 -1.32 -26.20
CA SER A 91 -5.53 -1.98 -26.04
C SER A 91 -6.69 -1.01 -26.10
N ASP A 92 -7.78 -1.46 -26.72
CA ASP A 92 -9.09 -0.80 -26.68
C ASP A 92 -9.91 -1.21 -25.45
N LYS A 93 -9.39 -2.13 -24.66
CA LYS A 93 -10.02 -2.61 -23.43
C LYS A 93 -10.04 -1.51 -22.37
N THR A 94 -10.95 -1.65 -21.45
CA THR A 94 -11.01 -0.88 -20.21
C THR A 94 -10.72 -1.79 -19.04
N TYR A 95 -10.30 -1.21 -17.93
CA TYR A 95 -10.12 -1.90 -16.65
C TYR A 95 -10.90 -1.14 -15.57
N GLU A 96 -11.76 -1.85 -14.88
CA GLU A 96 -12.53 -1.30 -13.77
C GLU A 96 -11.84 -1.62 -12.44
N LEU A 97 -11.64 -0.61 -11.62
CA LEU A 97 -11.04 -0.71 -10.31
C LEU A 97 -11.97 -0.10 -9.28
N SER A 98 -12.49 -0.94 -8.38
CA SER A 98 -13.32 -0.51 -7.27
C SER A 98 -12.54 -0.57 -5.96
N PHE A 99 -12.61 0.49 -5.16
CA PHE A 99 -11.95 0.59 -3.87
C PHE A 99 -12.72 1.55 -2.95
N ARG A 100 -12.49 1.39 -1.66
CA ARG A 100 -12.96 2.29 -0.62
C ARG A 100 -11.87 3.30 -0.31
N ILE A 101 -12.23 4.57 -0.14
CA ILE A 101 -11.33 5.64 0.26
C ILE A 101 -11.86 6.30 1.53
N ILE A 102 -10.98 6.43 2.52
CA ILE A 102 -11.31 6.92 3.85
C ILE A 102 -10.39 8.08 4.18
N ARG A 103 -10.95 9.22 4.59
CA ARG A 103 -10.20 10.35 5.13
C ARG A 103 -10.60 10.60 6.57
N PHE A 104 -9.62 10.68 7.46
CA PHE A 104 -9.84 10.86 8.89
C PHE A 104 -8.77 11.73 9.54
N PRO A 105 -9.08 12.43 10.66
CA PRO A 105 -8.12 13.25 11.36
C PRO A 105 -7.10 12.41 12.14
N ILE A 106 -5.85 12.89 12.20
CA ILE A 106 -4.75 12.35 13.01
C ILE A 106 -4.20 13.36 14.01
N GLY A 107 -4.72 14.59 13.99
CA GLY A 107 -4.35 15.68 14.88
C GLY A 107 -5.08 16.96 14.50
N SER A 108 -4.73 18.08 15.13
CA SER A 108 -5.29 19.38 14.78
C SER A 108 -4.89 19.76 13.36
N ASN A 109 -5.86 19.86 12.44
CA ASN A 109 -5.67 20.19 11.02
C ASN A 109 -4.79 19.21 10.21
N SER A 110 -4.62 17.98 10.68
CA SER A 110 -3.87 16.94 9.97
C SER A 110 -4.77 15.76 9.68
N TYR A 111 -4.74 15.29 8.43
CA TYR A 111 -5.58 14.19 7.96
C TYR A 111 -4.75 13.12 7.28
N GLU A 112 -5.21 11.89 7.37
CA GLU A 112 -4.72 10.77 6.57
C GLU A 112 -5.81 10.28 5.63
N ILE A 113 -5.37 9.85 4.44
CA ILE A 113 -6.24 9.15 3.48
C ILE A 113 -5.69 7.74 3.28
N ILE A 114 -6.58 6.77 3.41
CA ILE A 114 -6.30 5.36 3.14
C ILE A 114 -7.23 4.87 2.03
N ILE A 115 -6.63 4.22 1.02
CA ILE A 115 -7.36 3.46 0.01
C ILE A 115 -7.28 1.98 0.37
N THR A 116 -8.42 1.28 0.30
CA THR A 116 -8.56 -0.09 0.75
C THR A 116 -9.64 -0.85 -0.03
N ASN A 117 -9.60 -2.17 -0.01
CA ASN A 117 -10.69 -3.06 -0.45
C ASN A 117 -11.26 -3.88 0.71
N LEU A 118 -11.01 -3.46 1.95
CA LEU A 118 -11.58 -4.07 3.15
C LEU A 118 -13.05 -3.72 3.31
N ASP A 119 -13.86 -4.73 3.64
CA ASP A 119 -15.31 -4.57 3.83
C ASP A 119 -15.60 -3.63 5.02
N ARG A 120 -16.45 -2.62 4.79
CA ARG A 120 -16.83 -1.62 5.78
C ARG A 120 -17.56 -2.21 6.98
N ASN A 121 -18.35 -3.27 6.78
CA ASN A 121 -19.11 -3.90 7.84
C ASN A 121 -18.21 -4.66 8.84
N ILE A 122 -17.05 -5.12 8.37
CA ILE A 122 -16.08 -5.85 9.20
C ILE A 122 -14.99 -4.89 9.70
N PHE A 123 -14.57 -3.96 8.85
CA PHE A 123 -13.48 -3.03 9.09
C PHE A 123 -14.00 -1.58 9.03
N ASP A 124 -14.51 -1.11 10.14
CA ASP A 124 -14.87 0.30 10.33
C ASP A 124 -13.62 1.20 10.32
N VAL A 125 -13.80 2.50 10.36
CA VAL A 125 -12.70 3.48 10.32
C VAL A 125 -11.72 3.26 11.48
N LYS A 126 -12.19 2.85 12.66
CA LYS A 126 -11.33 2.60 13.83
C LYS A 126 -10.42 1.40 13.58
N LYS A 127 -10.94 0.29 13.10
CA LYS A 127 -10.16 -0.89 12.74
C LYS A 127 -9.16 -0.61 11.61
N ILE A 128 -9.53 0.22 10.63
CA ILE A 128 -8.60 0.64 9.57
C ILE A 128 -7.42 1.43 10.16
N LYS A 129 -7.66 2.34 11.10
CA LYS A 129 -6.59 3.06 11.83
C LYS A 129 -5.68 2.10 12.58
N GLU A 130 -6.24 1.13 13.29
CA GLU A 130 -5.50 0.10 14.02
C GLU A 130 -4.62 -0.75 13.09
N ILE A 131 -5.20 -1.26 11.99
CA ILE A 131 -4.46 -2.04 10.98
C ILE A 131 -3.33 -1.19 10.38
N TYR A 132 -3.60 0.05 10.01
CA TYR A 132 -2.59 0.92 9.43
C TYR A 132 -1.47 1.24 10.43
N HIS A 133 -1.81 1.38 11.72
CA HIS A 133 -0.82 1.60 12.78
C HIS A 133 0.21 0.46 12.88
N LEU A 134 -0.18 -0.79 12.58
CA LEU A 134 0.75 -1.93 12.56
C LEU A 134 1.93 -1.74 11.58
N ARG A 135 1.78 -0.88 10.56
CA ARG A 135 2.88 -0.52 9.65
C ARG A 135 4.11 0.02 10.38
N TRP A 136 3.92 0.73 11.50
CA TRP A 136 5.03 1.26 12.29
C TRP A 136 5.94 0.17 12.86
N GLY A 137 5.44 -1.06 12.97
CA GLY A 137 6.25 -2.21 13.37
C GLY A 137 7.45 -2.44 12.44
N ILE A 138 7.29 -2.16 11.13
CA ILE A 138 8.39 -2.28 10.15
C ILE A 138 9.52 -1.27 10.47
N GLU A 139 9.18 -0.03 10.83
CA GLU A 139 10.19 1.00 11.15
C GLU A 139 10.95 0.64 12.43
N THR A 140 10.26 0.08 13.42
CA THR A 140 10.88 -0.45 14.64
C THR A 140 11.80 -1.62 14.31
N SER A 141 11.34 -2.59 13.52
CA SER A 141 12.16 -3.73 13.07
C SER A 141 13.39 -3.30 12.29
N PHE A 142 13.27 -2.32 11.38
CA PHE A 142 14.44 -1.76 10.69
C PHE A 142 15.42 -1.08 11.63
N ARG A 143 14.93 -0.40 12.66
CA ARG A 143 15.79 0.22 13.69
C ARG A 143 16.53 -0.85 14.49
N GLU A 144 15.86 -1.92 14.89
CA GLU A 144 16.45 -3.07 15.58
C GLU A 144 17.49 -3.76 14.72
N LEU A 145 17.17 -4.05 13.44
CA LEU A 145 18.11 -4.63 12.48
C LEU A 145 19.37 -3.76 12.31
N LYS A 146 19.21 -2.43 12.24
CA LYS A 146 20.35 -1.52 12.09
C LYS A 146 21.23 -1.47 13.34
N TYR A 147 20.63 -1.31 14.49
CA TYR A 147 21.35 -0.98 15.71
C TYR A 147 21.56 -2.17 16.65
N ALA A 148 20.54 -2.94 16.95
CA ALA A 148 20.67 -4.09 17.86
C ALA A 148 21.43 -5.25 17.21
N ILE A 149 21.20 -5.52 15.92
CA ILE A 149 21.85 -6.61 15.17
C ILE A 149 23.07 -6.10 14.38
N GLY A 150 23.26 -4.79 14.33
CA GLY A 150 24.46 -4.17 13.75
C GLY A 150 24.55 -4.30 12.23
N LEU A 151 23.44 -4.28 11.48
CA LEU A 151 23.46 -4.31 10.01
C LEU A 151 24.05 -3.05 9.36
N THR A 152 24.58 -2.13 10.15
CA THR A 152 25.31 -0.94 9.69
C THR A 152 26.82 -1.12 9.69
N SER A 153 27.35 -2.18 10.31
CA SER A 153 28.78 -2.46 10.39
C SER A 153 29.07 -3.95 10.15
N PHE A 154 29.95 -4.20 9.20
CA PHE A 154 30.32 -5.55 8.80
C PHE A 154 31.83 -5.80 9.06
N HIS A 155 32.19 -6.99 9.49
CA HIS A 155 33.57 -7.41 9.65
C HIS A 155 34.18 -7.79 8.29
N ALA A 156 33.36 -8.32 7.41
CA ALA A 156 33.76 -8.71 6.07
C ALA A 156 33.93 -7.49 5.14
N ARG A 157 34.90 -7.60 4.21
CA ARG A 157 35.13 -6.58 3.19
C ARG A 157 34.72 -7.01 1.79
N LYS A 158 34.65 -8.33 1.52
CA LYS A 158 34.25 -8.86 0.21
C LYS A 158 32.73 -8.95 0.15
N PRO A 159 32.09 -8.59 -0.98
CA PRO A 159 30.62 -8.56 -1.11
C PRO A 159 29.91 -9.87 -0.72
N ASP A 160 30.48 -11.01 -1.08
CA ASP A 160 29.87 -12.31 -0.79
C ASP A 160 29.90 -12.65 0.71
N PHE A 161 30.97 -12.29 1.41
CA PHE A 161 31.06 -12.49 2.86
C PHE A 161 30.18 -11.48 3.61
N ILE A 162 30.01 -10.25 3.09
CA ILE A 162 29.03 -9.28 3.62
C ILE A 162 27.62 -9.85 3.51
N LYS A 163 27.26 -10.43 2.36
CA LYS A 163 25.96 -11.13 2.20
C LYS A 163 25.77 -12.26 3.20
N GLN A 164 26.79 -13.10 3.39
CA GLN A 164 26.73 -14.19 4.39
C GLN A 164 26.50 -13.63 5.80
N GLU A 165 27.21 -12.57 6.17
CA GLU A 165 27.04 -11.90 7.47
C GLU A 165 25.64 -11.32 7.64
N ILE A 166 25.08 -10.69 6.59
CA ILE A 166 23.69 -10.20 6.57
C ILE A 166 22.71 -11.36 6.80
N TYR A 167 22.82 -12.45 6.03
CA TYR A 167 21.91 -13.58 6.16
C TYR A 167 22.02 -14.26 7.53
N ALA A 168 23.21 -14.40 8.06
CA ALA A 168 23.42 -14.98 9.40
C ALA A 168 22.72 -14.12 10.49
N ARG A 169 22.88 -12.80 10.43
CA ARG A 169 22.24 -11.89 11.37
C ARG A 169 20.72 -11.86 11.23
N LEU A 170 20.20 -11.89 10.01
CA LEU A 170 18.75 -11.96 9.76
C LEU A 170 18.16 -13.30 10.24
N LEU A 171 18.87 -14.40 10.05
CA LEU A 171 18.47 -15.71 10.57
C LEU A 171 18.39 -15.70 12.10
N LEU A 172 19.40 -15.15 12.75
CA LEU A 172 19.42 -15.02 14.22
C LEU A 172 18.27 -14.15 14.71
N TYR A 173 18.03 -13.00 14.06
CA TYR A 173 16.91 -12.12 14.40
C TYR A 173 15.56 -12.84 14.29
N ASN A 174 15.28 -13.49 13.15
CA ASN A 174 14.05 -14.23 12.96
C ASN A 174 13.87 -15.36 13.97
N TYR A 175 14.97 -16.03 14.35
CA TYR A 175 14.95 -17.08 15.37
C TYR A 175 14.62 -16.51 16.76
N CYS A 176 15.23 -15.40 17.14
CA CYS A 176 14.92 -14.71 18.40
C CYS A 176 13.46 -14.24 18.43
N GLU A 177 12.95 -13.62 17.36
CA GLU A 177 11.55 -13.19 17.23
C GLU A 177 10.59 -14.38 17.38
N LEU A 178 10.91 -15.52 16.73
CA LEU A 178 10.12 -16.75 16.83
C LEU A 178 10.02 -17.23 18.27
N ILE A 179 11.14 -17.28 19.00
CA ILE A 179 11.18 -17.70 20.41
C ILE A 179 10.37 -16.71 21.26
N THR A 180 10.62 -15.41 21.10
CA THR A 180 9.94 -14.38 21.89
C THR A 180 8.43 -14.43 21.70
N THR A 181 7.95 -14.61 20.47
CA THR A 181 6.51 -14.72 20.16
C THR A 181 5.86 -15.96 20.82
N HIS A 182 6.62 -17.01 21.10
CA HIS A 182 6.11 -18.22 21.73
C HIS A 182 6.23 -18.23 23.26
N VAL A 183 7.12 -17.41 23.82
CA VAL A 183 7.37 -17.34 25.27
C VAL A 183 6.45 -16.29 25.95
N ILE A 184 6.02 -15.26 25.22
CA ILE A 184 5.14 -14.19 25.74
C ILE A 184 3.67 -14.54 25.43
N LYS A 185 3.22 -15.71 25.89
CA LYS A 185 1.80 -16.09 25.91
C LYS A 185 1.30 -16.12 27.34
#